data_8c918ac68585be9467f83cd32db40a4d
#
_entry.id   8c918ac68585be9467f83cd32db40a4d
#
_cell.length_a   1.000
_cell.length_b   1.000
_cell.length_c   1.000
_cell.angle_alpha   90.00
_cell.angle_beta   90.00
_cell.angle_gamma   90.00
#
_symmetry.space_group_name_H-M   'P 1'
#
loop_
_entity.id
_entity.type
_entity.pdbx_description
1 polymer ?
#
loop_
_entity_poly.entity_id
_entity_poly.type
_entity_poly.pdbx_seq_one_letter_code
_entity_poly.pdbx_strand_id
1 'polypeptide(L)'
;MLLLLLSAFAVQEIAWEPAVPLQGSLVVISAPGALTGEVAGEALHFHDGQALAAVPLSTSTSATLNILYLRWDGTLQGKTVRVPLAERPASRERIRVPRRFTVPPDSALQARIDRERDLARDVARRAHAVPKLWRTPFLRPRDARVTSRFGGGRVVNGVRRSTHYGLDLDGRKGDPIKAANRGVVALVGDLFYGGTTVYLHHGDGVVTVYHHMSRVLVAVGDTVERGQVIGLVGATGRVTGPHLHWGAQYGLISFDPDDLLKLP
;
A
#
# COMPACT_ATOMS: atom_id res chain seq x y z
N MET A 1 -23.34 -42.84 32.17
CA MET A 1 -23.86 -42.42 30.82
C MET A 1 -23.18 -41.08 30.48
N LEU A 2 -22.05 -41.15 29.78
CA LEU A 2 -21.18 -40.01 29.48
C LEU A 2 -21.67 -39.43 28.14
N LEU A 3 -22.35 -38.25 28.18
CA LEU A 3 -22.72 -37.54 26.96
C LEU A 3 -21.43 -36.96 26.35
N LEU A 4 -20.96 -37.59 25.26
CA LEU A 4 -20.00 -36.97 24.35
C LEU A 4 -20.75 -35.81 23.63
N LEU A 5 -20.46 -34.57 24.07
CA LEU A 5 -20.75 -33.38 23.30
C LEU A 5 -19.82 -33.41 22.06
N LEU A 6 -20.33 -33.96 20.96
CA LEU A 6 -19.81 -33.71 19.63
C LEU A 6 -20.09 -32.24 19.30
N SER A 7 -19.16 -31.34 19.65
CA SER A 7 -19.15 -30.00 19.06
C SER A 7 -18.87 -30.19 17.58
N ALA A 8 -19.92 -30.09 16.76
CA ALA A 8 -19.79 -29.94 15.34
C ALA A 8 -18.90 -28.72 15.08
N PHE A 9 -17.64 -28.97 14.69
CA PHE A 9 -16.78 -27.90 14.18
C PHE A 9 -17.47 -27.34 12.95
N ALA A 10 -18.18 -26.24 13.12
CA ALA A 10 -18.66 -25.44 11.99
C ALA A 10 -17.43 -25.20 11.10
N VAL A 11 -17.55 -25.55 9.82
CA VAL A 11 -16.54 -25.20 8.81
C VAL A 11 -16.41 -23.68 8.90
N GLN A 12 -15.31 -23.22 9.47
CA GLN A 12 -15.07 -21.79 9.61
C GLN A 12 -15.00 -21.20 8.21
N GLU A 13 -15.99 -20.38 7.89
CA GLU A 13 -16.15 -19.79 6.59
C GLU A 13 -15.07 -18.72 6.39
N ILE A 14 -14.32 -18.83 5.29
CA ILE A 14 -13.39 -17.79 4.87
C ILE A 14 -14.23 -16.74 4.17
N ALA A 15 -14.19 -15.52 4.67
CA ALA A 15 -14.87 -14.37 4.11
C ALA A 15 -13.88 -13.23 3.82
N TRP A 16 -14.28 -12.30 2.98
CA TRP A 16 -13.52 -11.11 2.69
C TRP A 16 -14.43 -9.92 2.41
N GLU A 17 -13.92 -8.72 2.70
CA GLU A 17 -14.65 -7.49 2.46
C GLU A 17 -13.73 -6.45 1.78
N PRO A 18 -14.23 -5.77 0.72
CA PRO A 18 -15.56 -5.94 0.08
C PRO A 18 -15.70 -7.29 -0.64
N ALA A 19 -16.92 -7.83 -0.76
CA ALA A 19 -17.19 -9.14 -1.34
C ALA A 19 -16.68 -9.31 -2.79
N VAL A 20 -16.67 -8.22 -3.56
CA VAL A 20 -16.03 -8.11 -4.88
C VAL A 20 -15.12 -6.87 -4.89
N PRO A 21 -13.87 -7.01 -4.42
CA PRO A 21 -12.94 -5.88 -4.40
C PRO A 21 -12.56 -5.44 -5.81
N LEU A 22 -12.28 -4.15 -5.97
CA LEU A 22 -11.68 -3.63 -7.20
C LEU A 22 -10.21 -4.09 -7.28
N GLN A 23 -9.71 -4.28 -8.48
CA GLN A 23 -8.27 -4.44 -8.71
C GLN A 23 -7.51 -3.29 -8.05
N GLY A 24 -6.42 -3.60 -7.31
CA GLY A 24 -5.66 -2.61 -6.55
C GLY A 24 -6.36 -2.11 -5.28
N SER A 25 -7.24 -2.90 -4.66
CA SER A 25 -7.84 -2.57 -3.37
C SER A 25 -7.14 -3.25 -2.20
N LEU A 26 -7.32 -2.67 -1.01
CA LEU A 26 -7.07 -3.34 0.26
C LEU A 26 -8.33 -4.14 0.65
N VAL A 27 -8.15 -5.35 1.18
CA VAL A 27 -9.21 -6.30 1.52
C VAL A 27 -9.02 -6.75 2.96
N VAL A 28 -10.10 -6.84 3.72
CA VAL A 28 -10.10 -7.49 5.02
C VAL A 28 -10.49 -8.95 4.83
N ILE A 29 -9.63 -9.87 5.26
CA ILE A 29 -9.86 -11.31 5.25
C ILE A 29 -10.32 -11.74 6.64
N SER A 30 -11.43 -12.47 6.72
CA SER A 30 -11.92 -13.15 7.92
C SER A 30 -11.71 -14.65 7.75
N ALA A 31 -10.87 -15.23 8.58
CA ALA A 31 -10.58 -16.66 8.60
C ALA A 31 -10.30 -17.11 10.05
N PRO A 32 -11.35 -17.29 10.87
CA PRO A 32 -11.21 -17.67 12.27
C PRO A 32 -10.36 -18.93 12.43
N GLY A 33 -9.38 -18.92 13.35
CA GLY A 33 -8.47 -20.02 13.58
C GLY A 33 -7.35 -20.19 12.54
N ALA A 34 -7.25 -19.30 11.56
CA ALA A 34 -6.12 -19.29 10.63
C ALA A 34 -4.81 -19.02 11.37
N LEU A 35 -3.78 -19.81 11.06
CA LEU A 35 -2.41 -19.63 11.55
C LEU A 35 -1.68 -18.59 10.72
N THR A 36 -1.77 -18.71 9.39
CA THR A 36 -1.14 -17.81 8.41
C THR A 36 -1.84 -17.95 7.07
N GLY A 37 -1.43 -17.13 6.10
CA GLY A 37 -1.91 -17.21 4.73
C GLY A 37 -1.12 -16.32 3.80
N GLU A 38 -1.52 -16.29 2.53
CA GLU A 38 -0.93 -15.40 1.54
C GLU A 38 -1.94 -14.99 0.46
N VAL A 39 -1.75 -13.81 -0.10
CA VAL A 39 -2.42 -13.31 -1.31
C VAL A 39 -1.37 -12.71 -2.23
N ALA A 40 -1.33 -13.18 -3.48
CA ALA A 40 -0.40 -12.69 -4.50
C ALA A 40 1.07 -12.68 -4.07
N GLY A 41 1.48 -13.65 -3.23
CA GLY A 41 2.85 -13.80 -2.71
C GLY A 41 3.17 -12.95 -1.49
N GLU A 42 2.20 -12.20 -0.93
CA GLU A 42 2.37 -11.43 0.30
C GLU A 42 1.73 -12.16 1.49
N ALA A 43 2.49 -12.26 2.58
CA ALA A 43 2.06 -12.93 3.80
C ALA A 43 0.92 -12.17 4.50
N LEU A 44 -0.02 -12.92 5.09
CA LEU A 44 -1.12 -12.40 5.89
C LEU A 44 -0.80 -12.48 7.38
N HIS A 45 -1.10 -11.42 8.11
CA HIS A 45 -0.94 -11.32 9.56
C HIS A 45 -2.30 -11.36 10.23
N PHE A 46 -2.64 -12.51 10.84
CA PHE A 46 -3.94 -12.71 11.47
C PHE A 46 -3.93 -12.21 12.92
N HIS A 47 -4.90 -11.34 13.24
CA HIS A 47 -5.25 -10.90 14.58
C HIS A 47 -6.74 -11.18 14.80
N ASP A 48 -7.07 -11.99 15.80
CA ASP A 48 -8.45 -12.42 16.11
C ASP A 48 -9.19 -12.98 14.88
N GLY A 49 -8.46 -13.72 14.04
CA GLY A 49 -9.01 -14.33 12.82
C GLY A 49 -9.21 -13.37 11.65
N GLN A 50 -8.72 -12.13 11.75
CA GLN A 50 -8.74 -11.15 10.66
C GLN A 50 -7.34 -10.78 10.21
N ALA A 51 -7.16 -10.55 8.90
CA ALA A 51 -5.94 -10.06 8.30
C ALA A 51 -6.24 -9.05 7.19
N LEU A 52 -5.29 -8.18 6.91
CA LEU A 52 -5.32 -7.34 5.72
C LEU A 52 -4.63 -8.05 4.55
N ALA A 53 -5.08 -7.78 3.35
CA ALA A 53 -4.44 -8.18 2.10
C ALA A 53 -4.63 -7.10 1.04
N ALA A 54 -3.65 -6.89 0.19
CA ALA A 54 -3.86 -6.10 -1.02
C ALA A 54 -4.02 -7.02 -2.24
N VAL A 55 -4.98 -6.71 -3.10
CA VAL A 55 -5.12 -7.37 -4.40
C VAL A 55 -4.41 -6.56 -5.48
N PRO A 56 -3.65 -7.19 -6.39
CA PRO A 56 -2.89 -6.46 -7.40
C PRO A 56 -3.77 -5.65 -8.35
N LEU A 57 -3.27 -4.49 -8.79
CA LEU A 57 -3.79 -3.78 -9.94
C LEU A 57 -3.31 -4.49 -11.22
N SER A 58 -4.10 -5.41 -11.72
CA SER A 58 -3.77 -6.27 -12.86
C SER A 58 -4.99 -6.44 -13.77
N THR A 59 -4.86 -7.23 -14.82
CA THR A 59 -5.99 -7.62 -15.69
C THR A 59 -6.69 -8.91 -15.22
N SER A 60 -6.26 -9.49 -14.10
CA SER A 60 -6.88 -10.69 -13.56
C SER A 60 -8.26 -10.38 -12.98
N THR A 61 -9.21 -11.28 -13.20
CA THR A 61 -10.57 -11.23 -12.64
C THR A 61 -10.69 -11.93 -11.28
N SER A 62 -9.60 -12.47 -10.76
CA SER A 62 -9.55 -13.08 -9.41
C SER A 62 -8.15 -13.03 -8.82
N ALA A 63 -8.08 -13.03 -7.50
CA ALA A 63 -6.87 -13.29 -6.73
C ALA A 63 -6.97 -14.64 -6.02
N THR A 64 -5.83 -15.32 -5.85
CA THR A 64 -5.78 -16.57 -5.07
C THR A 64 -5.44 -16.22 -3.64
N LEU A 65 -6.26 -16.70 -2.71
CA LEU A 65 -6.06 -16.63 -1.28
C LEU A 65 -5.73 -18.03 -0.76
N ASN A 66 -4.55 -18.22 -0.22
CA ASN A 66 -4.13 -19.44 0.47
C ASN A 66 -4.13 -19.21 1.97
N ILE A 67 -4.75 -20.08 2.74
CA ILE A 67 -4.80 -20.01 4.21
C ILE A 67 -4.37 -21.34 4.79
N LEU A 68 -3.59 -21.28 5.87
CA LEU A 68 -3.09 -22.43 6.60
C LEU A 68 -3.65 -22.42 8.02
N TYR A 69 -4.21 -23.56 8.42
CA TYR A 69 -4.76 -23.81 9.74
C TYR A 69 -3.92 -24.86 10.47
N LEU A 70 -3.75 -24.68 11.78
CA LEU A 70 -3.25 -25.74 12.64
C LEU A 70 -4.43 -26.54 13.19
N ARG A 71 -4.46 -27.84 12.90
CA ARG A 71 -5.49 -28.75 13.44
C ARG A 71 -5.16 -29.16 14.87
N TRP A 72 -6.18 -29.65 15.58
CA TRP A 72 -6.05 -30.13 16.96
C TRP A 72 -5.05 -31.29 17.14
N ASP A 73 -4.81 -32.09 16.08
CA ASP A 73 -3.85 -33.21 16.04
C ASP A 73 -2.41 -32.73 15.70
N GLY A 74 -2.18 -31.43 15.60
CA GLY A 74 -0.91 -30.81 15.25
C GLY A 74 -0.58 -30.80 13.76
N THR A 75 -1.47 -31.34 12.88
CA THR A 75 -1.27 -31.31 11.45
C THR A 75 -1.68 -29.94 10.86
N LEU A 76 -1.09 -29.59 9.72
CA LEU A 76 -1.42 -28.37 8.99
C LEU A 76 -2.47 -28.69 7.91
N GLN A 77 -3.49 -27.85 7.82
CA GLN A 77 -4.51 -27.90 6.78
C GLN A 77 -4.53 -26.63 5.96
N GLY A 78 -4.22 -26.74 4.65
CA GLY A 78 -4.33 -25.66 3.69
C GLY A 78 -5.75 -25.55 3.11
N LYS A 79 -6.20 -24.30 2.90
CA LYS A 79 -7.37 -23.97 2.09
C LYS A 79 -7.00 -22.93 1.06
N THR A 80 -7.42 -23.15 -0.19
CA THR A 80 -7.25 -22.21 -1.29
C THR A 80 -8.62 -21.75 -1.77
N VAL A 81 -8.83 -20.45 -1.83
CA VAL A 81 -10.06 -19.86 -2.37
C VAL A 81 -9.71 -18.79 -3.41
N ARG A 82 -10.65 -18.55 -4.32
CA ARG A 82 -10.52 -17.47 -5.31
C ARG A 82 -11.39 -16.30 -4.90
N VAL A 83 -10.76 -15.14 -4.68
CA VAL A 83 -11.43 -13.87 -4.44
C VAL A 83 -11.76 -13.24 -5.79
N PRO A 84 -13.04 -13.08 -6.16
CA PRO A 84 -13.39 -12.42 -7.43
C PRO A 84 -13.00 -10.95 -7.39
N LEU A 85 -12.49 -10.42 -8.50
CA LEU A 85 -12.08 -9.02 -8.62
C LEU A 85 -12.91 -8.31 -9.69
N ALA A 86 -13.41 -7.13 -9.37
CA ALA A 86 -13.96 -6.21 -10.35
C ALA A 86 -12.85 -5.37 -10.99
N GLU A 87 -13.02 -5.03 -12.25
CA GLU A 87 -12.14 -4.14 -12.97
C GLU A 87 -12.18 -2.72 -12.35
N ARG A 88 -11.00 -2.15 -12.10
CA ARG A 88 -10.92 -0.76 -11.66
C ARG A 88 -11.16 0.17 -12.85
N PRO A 89 -12.12 1.11 -12.75
CA PRO A 89 -12.33 2.10 -13.79
C PRO A 89 -11.05 2.90 -14.05
N ALA A 90 -10.53 2.84 -15.27
CA ALA A 90 -9.30 3.51 -15.64
C ALA A 90 -9.60 4.93 -16.13
N SER A 91 -9.13 5.94 -15.39
CA SER A 91 -9.00 7.30 -15.94
C SER A 91 -7.77 7.36 -16.86
N ARG A 92 -7.82 8.25 -17.84
CA ARG A 92 -6.65 8.53 -18.71
C ARG A 92 -6.29 10.00 -18.60
N GLU A 93 -5.07 10.24 -18.13
CA GLU A 93 -4.52 11.59 -17.97
C GLU A 93 -3.39 11.82 -18.95
N ARG A 94 -3.31 13.02 -19.50
CA ARG A 94 -2.16 13.49 -20.28
C ARG A 94 -1.42 14.51 -19.43
N ILE A 95 -0.17 14.19 -19.08
CA ILE A 95 0.67 15.05 -18.24
C ILE A 95 1.91 15.51 -19.00
N ARG A 96 2.37 16.72 -18.68
CA ARG A 96 3.63 17.28 -19.19
C ARG A 96 4.60 17.43 -18.04
N VAL A 97 5.78 16.88 -18.20
CA VAL A 97 6.88 16.92 -17.20
C VAL A 97 8.19 17.28 -17.89
N PRO A 98 9.23 17.70 -17.16
CA PRO A 98 10.54 17.96 -17.74
C PRO A 98 11.04 16.79 -18.59
N ARG A 99 11.69 17.07 -19.72
CA ARG A 99 12.11 16.09 -20.74
C ARG A 99 12.97 14.96 -20.15
N ARG A 100 13.77 15.24 -19.11
CA ARG A 100 14.62 14.24 -18.43
C ARG A 100 13.85 13.00 -17.92
N PHE A 101 12.52 13.10 -17.72
CA PHE A 101 11.68 11.98 -17.26
C PHE A 101 11.09 11.13 -18.38
N THR A 102 11.34 11.50 -19.65
CA THR A 102 10.78 10.80 -20.81
C THR A 102 11.84 10.35 -21.82
N VAL A 103 13.05 10.91 -21.76
CA VAL A 103 14.18 10.40 -22.54
C VAL A 103 14.70 9.11 -21.91
N PRO A 104 15.23 8.16 -22.71
CA PRO A 104 15.93 7.00 -22.19
C PRO A 104 17.05 7.45 -21.24
N PRO A 105 17.15 6.88 -20.02
CA PRO A 105 18.26 7.18 -19.12
C PRO A 105 19.59 6.66 -19.69
N ASP A 106 20.67 7.36 -19.41
CA ASP A 106 22.00 6.80 -19.57
C ASP A 106 22.28 5.70 -18.52
N SER A 107 23.40 5.02 -18.64
CA SER A 107 23.74 3.89 -17.75
C SER A 107 23.83 4.30 -16.27
N ALA A 108 24.34 5.48 -15.97
CA ALA A 108 24.48 5.97 -14.60
C ALA A 108 23.12 6.29 -13.98
N LEU A 109 22.23 6.96 -14.72
CA LEU A 109 20.88 7.25 -14.30
C LEU A 109 20.04 5.97 -14.18
N GLN A 110 20.18 5.02 -15.13
CA GLN A 110 19.50 3.73 -15.04
C GLN A 110 19.92 2.98 -13.77
N ALA A 111 21.22 2.90 -13.48
CA ALA A 111 21.72 2.29 -12.26
C ALA A 111 21.20 2.98 -10.97
N ARG A 112 21.04 4.31 -10.99
CA ARG A 112 20.39 5.05 -9.89
C ARG A 112 18.93 4.63 -9.73
N ILE A 113 18.15 4.64 -10.80
CA ILE A 113 16.73 4.25 -10.79
C ILE A 113 16.56 2.81 -10.28
N ASP A 114 17.44 1.89 -10.68
CA ASP A 114 17.39 0.50 -10.25
C ASP A 114 17.70 0.36 -8.75
N ARG A 115 18.74 1.03 -8.25
CA ARG A 115 19.02 1.07 -6.79
C ARG A 115 17.89 1.66 -5.98
N GLU A 116 17.28 2.76 -6.44
CA GLU A 116 16.14 3.40 -5.76
C GLU A 116 14.92 2.47 -5.71
N ARG A 117 14.64 1.75 -6.81
CA ARG A 117 13.59 0.74 -6.86
C ARG A 117 13.85 -0.41 -5.90
N ASP A 118 15.08 -0.92 -5.86
CA ASP A 118 15.44 -2.04 -4.98
C ASP A 118 15.38 -1.62 -3.50
N LEU A 119 15.80 -0.39 -3.18
CA LEU A 119 15.64 0.20 -1.85
C LEU A 119 14.16 0.30 -1.43
N ALA A 120 13.29 0.80 -2.32
CA ALA A 120 11.86 0.91 -2.03
C ALA A 120 11.22 -0.48 -1.83
N ARG A 121 11.62 -1.48 -2.62
CA ARG A 121 11.17 -2.87 -2.46
C ARG A 121 11.64 -3.49 -1.15
N ASP A 122 12.88 -3.23 -0.75
CA ASP A 122 13.41 -3.72 0.50
C ASP A 122 12.67 -3.10 1.71
N VAL A 123 12.39 -1.80 1.66
CA VAL A 123 11.51 -1.14 2.65
C VAL A 123 10.15 -1.85 2.71
N ALA A 124 9.51 -2.09 1.57
CA ALA A 124 8.20 -2.71 1.51
C ALA A 124 8.20 -4.13 2.09
N ARG A 125 9.18 -4.97 1.75
CA ARG A 125 9.32 -6.33 2.30
C ARG A 125 9.50 -6.35 3.83
N ARG A 126 10.33 -5.44 4.35
CA ARG A 126 10.59 -5.36 5.80
C ARG A 126 9.36 -4.95 6.61
N ALA A 127 8.34 -4.35 6.00
CA ALA A 127 7.11 -3.98 6.68
C ALA A 127 6.37 -5.18 7.30
N HIS A 128 6.53 -6.39 6.75
CA HIS A 128 5.97 -7.62 7.30
C HIS A 128 6.60 -8.06 8.63
N ALA A 129 7.84 -7.65 8.90
CA ALA A 129 8.54 -7.93 10.16
C ALA A 129 8.23 -6.92 11.27
N VAL A 130 7.53 -5.84 10.94
CA VAL A 130 7.11 -4.81 11.91
C VAL A 130 5.74 -5.19 12.46
N PRO A 131 5.54 -5.28 13.78
CA PRO A 131 4.22 -5.55 14.34
C PRO A 131 3.26 -4.38 14.06
N LYS A 132 1.95 -4.65 14.07
CA LYS A 132 0.89 -3.64 13.90
C LYS A 132 1.07 -2.47 14.87
N LEU A 133 1.22 -1.27 14.35
CA LEU A 133 1.46 -0.05 15.14
C LEU A 133 0.21 0.83 15.30
N TRP A 134 -0.78 0.72 14.41
CA TRP A 134 -1.99 1.53 14.47
C TRP A 134 -3.06 0.89 15.34
N ARG A 135 -3.84 1.75 16.04
CA ARG A 135 -4.97 1.36 16.89
C ARG A 135 -6.23 2.19 16.59
N THR A 136 -6.12 3.15 15.70
CA THR A 136 -7.17 4.10 15.32
C THR A 136 -7.26 4.14 13.80
N PRO A 137 -8.40 4.56 13.23
CA PRO A 137 -8.54 4.70 11.77
C PRO A 137 -7.46 5.58 11.18
N PHE A 138 -7.04 5.29 9.96
CA PHE A 138 -6.11 6.14 9.21
C PHE A 138 -6.76 7.49 8.87
N LEU A 139 -5.94 8.50 8.66
CA LEU A 139 -6.38 9.80 8.14
C LEU A 139 -5.72 10.10 6.80
N ARG A 140 -6.37 10.92 6.01
CA ARG A 140 -5.74 11.48 4.81
C ARG A 140 -4.65 12.47 5.23
N PRO A 141 -3.43 12.38 4.68
CA PRO A 141 -2.29 13.22 5.08
C PRO A 141 -2.51 14.73 4.94
N ARG A 142 -3.50 15.09 4.14
CA ARG A 142 -3.96 16.47 3.92
C ARG A 142 -5.46 16.48 3.70
N ASP A 143 -6.13 17.45 4.28
CA ASP A 143 -7.51 17.78 3.90
C ASP A 143 -7.46 18.67 2.64
N ALA A 144 -7.44 18.01 1.49
CA ALA A 144 -7.29 18.64 0.20
C ALA A 144 -8.02 17.87 -0.91
N ARG A 145 -8.33 18.56 -2.00
CA ARG A 145 -8.95 17.96 -3.18
C ARG A 145 -8.03 16.89 -3.79
N VAL A 146 -8.58 15.73 -4.13
CA VAL A 146 -7.91 14.71 -4.94
C VAL A 146 -7.86 15.21 -6.39
N THR A 147 -6.66 15.39 -6.91
CA THR A 147 -6.42 15.86 -8.29
C THR A 147 -6.18 14.72 -9.26
N SER A 148 -5.65 13.58 -8.78
CA SER A 148 -5.49 12.35 -9.56
C SER A 148 -5.66 11.13 -8.67
N ARG A 149 -6.39 10.11 -9.18
CA ARG A 149 -6.75 8.92 -8.44
C ARG A 149 -5.80 7.75 -8.71
N PHE A 150 -5.76 6.80 -7.79
CA PHE A 150 -5.06 5.54 -7.93
C PHE A 150 -5.57 4.73 -9.13
N GLY A 151 -4.67 4.02 -9.83
CA GLY A 151 -4.98 3.16 -10.96
C GLY A 151 -5.11 3.91 -12.29
N GLY A 152 -5.12 5.25 -12.28
CA GLY A 152 -5.22 6.07 -13.49
C GLY A 152 -4.06 5.83 -14.46
N GLY A 153 -4.39 5.62 -15.73
CA GLY A 153 -3.40 5.57 -16.82
C GLY A 153 -2.90 6.96 -17.17
N ARG A 154 -1.59 7.14 -17.29
CA ARG A 154 -0.96 8.42 -17.66
C ARG A 154 -0.21 8.32 -18.97
N VAL A 155 -0.44 9.28 -19.87
CA VAL A 155 0.39 9.52 -21.05
C VAL A 155 1.31 10.71 -20.75
N VAL A 156 2.59 10.43 -20.58
CA VAL A 156 3.60 11.41 -20.16
C VAL A 156 4.27 11.97 -21.41
N ASN A 157 4.16 13.29 -21.64
CA ASN A 157 4.73 13.99 -22.80
C ASN A 157 4.32 13.38 -24.15
N GLY A 158 3.19 12.67 -24.23
CA GLY A 158 2.70 12.01 -25.43
C GLY A 158 3.40 10.70 -25.81
N VAL A 159 4.49 10.31 -25.14
CA VAL A 159 5.36 9.17 -25.56
C VAL A 159 5.40 8.02 -24.58
N ARG A 160 5.31 8.27 -23.27
CA ARG A 160 5.44 7.23 -22.24
C ARG A 160 4.10 6.95 -21.56
N ARG A 161 3.73 5.67 -21.50
CA ARG A 161 2.57 5.23 -20.70
C ARG A 161 3.03 4.79 -19.30
N SER A 162 2.29 5.18 -18.27
CA SER A 162 2.51 4.75 -16.88
C SER A 162 1.19 4.67 -16.16
N THR A 163 1.17 3.93 -15.05
CA THR A 163 0.04 3.86 -14.11
C THR A 163 0.33 4.73 -12.90
N HIS A 164 -0.71 5.34 -12.33
CA HIS A 164 -0.63 6.12 -11.10
C HIS A 164 -0.86 5.22 -9.89
N TYR A 165 0.17 4.99 -9.07
CA TYR A 165 0.12 4.10 -7.91
C TYR A 165 -0.05 4.88 -6.59
N GLY A 166 -0.97 5.85 -6.57
CA GLY A 166 -1.31 6.63 -5.38
C GLY A 166 -2.41 7.63 -5.65
N LEU A 167 -2.61 8.54 -4.71
CA LEU A 167 -3.48 9.70 -4.83
C LEU A 167 -2.63 10.96 -4.90
N ASP A 168 -2.95 11.86 -5.83
CA ASP A 168 -2.39 13.21 -5.82
C ASP A 168 -3.36 14.14 -5.09
N LEU A 169 -2.88 14.75 -4.02
CA LEU A 169 -3.62 15.68 -3.15
C LEU A 169 -3.12 17.10 -3.40
N ASP A 170 -4.02 17.98 -3.80
CA ASP A 170 -3.74 19.40 -4.07
C ASP A 170 -2.96 20.07 -2.92
N GLY A 171 -2.07 21.02 -3.24
CA GLY A 171 -1.31 21.72 -2.22
C GLY A 171 -0.35 22.77 -2.76
N ARG A 172 -0.10 23.78 -1.95
CA ARG A 172 0.91 24.80 -2.22
C ARG A 172 2.26 24.37 -1.62
N LYS A 173 3.36 24.77 -2.24
CA LYS A 173 4.69 24.55 -1.68
C LYS A 173 4.75 25.11 -0.24
N GLY A 174 5.17 24.25 0.69
CA GLY A 174 5.26 24.60 2.11
C GLY A 174 4.05 24.19 2.96
N ASP A 175 2.96 23.75 2.36
CA ASP A 175 1.80 23.23 3.11
C ASP A 175 2.17 21.97 3.89
N PRO A 176 1.60 21.75 5.10
CA PRO A 176 1.97 20.60 5.93
C PRO A 176 1.45 19.28 5.37
N ILE A 177 2.28 18.24 5.52
CA ILE A 177 1.96 16.83 5.24
C ILE A 177 2.01 16.08 6.57
N LYS A 178 0.93 15.36 6.89
CA LYS A 178 0.78 14.62 8.15
C LYS A 178 1.01 13.12 7.92
N ALA A 179 1.52 12.42 8.93
CA ALA A 179 1.52 10.97 8.96
C ALA A 179 0.08 10.43 8.97
N ALA A 180 -0.23 9.50 8.08
CA ALA A 180 -1.58 8.94 7.94
C ALA A 180 -2.00 8.15 9.19
N ASN A 181 -1.05 7.53 9.89
CA ASN A 181 -1.23 6.89 11.18
C ASN A 181 0.12 6.80 11.92
N ARG A 182 0.11 6.24 13.14
CA ARG A 182 1.34 5.90 13.86
C ARG A 182 2.18 4.96 13.00
N GLY A 183 3.49 5.20 12.96
CA GLY A 183 4.42 4.39 12.18
C GLY A 183 5.87 4.73 12.50
N VAL A 184 6.77 3.95 11.89
CA VAL A 184 8.21 4.18 11.92
C VAL A 184 8.69 4.66 10.57
N VAL A 185 9.50 5.70 10.54
CA VAL A 185 10.12 6.23 9.32
C VAL A 185 11.13 5.20 8.79
N ALA A 186 10.78 4.56 7.68
CA ALA A 186 11.57 3.48 7.08
C ALA A 186 12.53 3.98 5.99
N LEU A 187 12.21 5.09 5.35
CA LEU A 187 13.05 5.73 4.32
C LEU A 187 12.81 7.23 4.29
N VAL A 188 13.89 7.97 4.21
CA VAL A 188 13.94 9.38 3.79
C VAL A 188 14.97 9.49 2.67
N GLY A 189 14.60 10.06 1.51
CA GLY A 189 15.52 10.14 0.39
C GLY A 189 15.07 11.09 -0.72
N ASP A 190 15.99 11.37 -1.64
CA ASP A 190 15.71 12.08 -2.90
C ASP A 190 15.74 11.05 -4.05
N LEU A 191 14.55 10.64 -4.50
CA LEU A 191 14.37 9.64 -5.54
C LEU A 191 14.15 10.32 -6.89
N PHE A 192 14.66 9.73 -7.96
CA PHE A 192 14.58 10.33 -9.30
C PHE A 192 13.14 10.68 -9.70
N TYR A 193 12.20 9.73 -9.52
CA TYR A 193 10.78 9.97 -9.85
C TYR A 193 10.00 10.58 -8.69
N GLY A 194 10.22 10.11 -7.46
CA GLY A 194 9.50 10.56 -6.27
C GLY A 194 9.95 11.92 -5.74
N GLY A 195 11.16 12.37 -6.08
CA GLY A 195 11.79 13.52 -5.43
C GLY A 195 12.01 13.26 -3.96
N THR A 196 11.98 14.32 -3.16
CA THR A 196 12.10 14.22 -1.70
C THR A 196 10.92 13.43 -1.13
N THR A 197 11.23 12.33 -0.45
CA THR A 197 10.29 11.23 -0.17
C THR A 197 10.44 10.73 1.26
N VAL A 198 9.30 10.33 1.87
CA VAL A 198 9.23 9.60 3.13
C VAL A 198 8.42 8.32 2.94
N TYR A 199 8.88 7.20 3.51
CA TYR A 199 8.12 5.96 3.68
C TYR A 199 7.90 5.70 5.16
N LEU A 200 6.68 5.36 5.55
CA LEU A 200 6.33 4.95 6.91
C LEU A 200 5.90 3.49 6.93
N HIS A 201 6.53 2.69 7.79
CA HIS A 201 6.02 1.37 8.18
C HIS A 201 4.94 1.56 9.24
N HIS A 202 3.77 0.97 9.02
CA HIS A 202 2.70 0.91 10.01
C HIS A 202 2.60 -0.48 10.65
N GLY A 203 3.37 -1.46 10.16
CA GLY A 203 3.35 -2.84 10.59
C GLY A 203 2.42 -3.72 9.77
N ASP A 204 2.49 -5.05 9.98
CA ASP A 204 1.71 -6.06 9.27
C ASP A 204 1.74 -5.91 7.74
N GLY A 205 2.87 -5.51 7.17
CA GLY A 205 3.03 -5.31 5.74
C GLY A 205 2.52 -3.96 5.20
N VAL A 206 1.88 -3.11 6.01
CA VAL A 206 1.31 -1.82 5.57
C VAL A 206 2.38 -0.73 5.55
N VAL A 207 2.52 -0.08 4.40
CA VAL A 207 3.43 1.06 4.17
C VAL A 207 2.67 2.21 3.56
N THR A 208 2.92 3.43 4.01
CA THR A 208 2.50 4.65 3.31
C THR A 208 3.69 5.43 2.78
N VAL A 209 3.48 6.07 1.64
CA VAL A 209 4.53 6.74 0.85
C VAL A 209 4.11 8.17 0.58
N TYR A 210 5.04 9.11 0.78
CA TYR A 210 4.82 10.55 0.64
C TYR A 210 5.90 11.12 -0.27
N HIS A 211 5.52 11.50 -1.50
CA HIS A 211 6.46 12.01 -2.51
C HIS A 211 6.33 13.52 -2.73
N HIS A 212 7.28 14.04 -3.50
CA HIS A 212 7.31 15.40 -4.04
C HIS A 212 7.47 16.49 -2.97
N MET A 213 7.97 16.14 -1.79
CA MET A 213 8.15 17.08 -0.68
C MET A 213 9.14 18.19 -1.01
N SER A 214 8.97 19.36 -0.40
CA SER A 214 9.97 20.44 -0.39
C SER A 214 10.92 20.35 0.80
N ARG A 215 10.45 19.73 1.90
CA ARG A 215 11.22 19.53 3.12
C ARG A 215 10.68 18.33 3.89
N VAL A 216 11.59 17.54 4.47
CA VAL A 216 11.29 16.48 5.44
C VAL A 216 11.60 17.00 6.83
N LEU A 217 10.77 16.64 7.83
CA LEU A 217 10.86 17.07 9.23
C LEU A 217 11.10 15.89 10.19
N VAL A 218 11.42 14.72 9.65
CA VAL A 218 11.66 13.47 10.39
C VAL A 218 12.89 12.75 9.84
N ALA A 219 13.46 11.86 10.62
CA ALA A 219 14.61 11.04 10.24
C ALA A 219 14.25 9.55 10.21
N VAL A 220 15.03 8.75 9.47
CA VAL A 220 14.89 7.29 9.46
C VAL A 220 15.06 6.74 10.88
N GLY A 221 14.13 5.87 11.29
CA GLY A 221 14.05 5.30 12.63
C GLY A 221 13.12 6.07 13.60
N ASP A 222 12.72 7.30 13.26
CA ASP A 222 11.77 8.04 14.11
C ASP A 222 10.42 7.30 14.15
N THR A 223 9.82 7.25 15.34
CA THR A 223 8.40 6.90 15.49
C THR A 223 7.58 8.19 15.39
N VAL A 224 6.60 8.16 14.50
CA VAL A 224 5.67 9.29 14.29
C VAL A 224 4.27 8.89 14.73
N GLU A 225 3.51 9.86 15.27
CA GLU A 225 2.13 9.66 15.66
C GLU A 225 1.16 10.03 14.53
N ARG A 226 -0.05 9.47 14.57
CA ARG A 226 -1.14 9.81 13.65
C ARG A 226 -1.38 11.33 13.63
N GLY A 227 -1.30 11.96 12.46
CA GLY A 227 -1.50 13.40 12.30
C GLY A 227 -0.28 14.28 12.58
N GLN A 228 0.84 13.69 13.03
CA GLN A 228 2.10 14.43 13.19
C GLN A 228 2.56 14.95 11.83
N VAL A 229 3.02 16.20 11.77
CA VAL A 229 3.61 16.78 10.55
C VAL A 229 4.97 16.16 10.30
N ILE A 230 5.13 15.48 9.15
CA ILE A 230 6.34 14.76 8.74
C ILE A 230 7.12 15.48 7.64
N GLY A 231 6.53 16.49 7.02
CA GLY A 231 7.17 17.28 5.98
C GLY A 231 6.23 18.29 5.33
N LEU A 232 6.71 18.91 4.27
CA LEU A 232 6.02 19.98 3.58
C LEU A 232 5.86 19.68 2.09
N VAL A 233 4.72 20.04 1.52
CA VAL A 233 4.42 19.92 0.07
C VAL A 233 5.49 20.63 -0.74
N GLY A 234 5.88 20.01 -1.83
CA GLY A 234 6.83 20.54 -2.79
C GLY A 234 6.45 20.24 -4.24
N ALA A 235 7.46 20.29 -5.10
CA ALA A 235 7.38 19.96 -6.50
C ALA A 235 8.67 19.27 -6.97
N THR A 236 9.26 18.43 -6.12
CA THR A 236 10.48 17.68 -6.43
C THR A 236 10.16 16.42 -7.22
N GLY A 237 11.12 15.88 -7.99
CA GLY A 237 10.91 14.69 -8.79
C GLY A 237 10.06 14.93 -10.06
N ARG A 238 9.28 13.91 -10.46
CA ARG A 238 8.48 13.90 -11.70
C ARG A 238 7.07 14.43 -11.45
N VAL A 239 6.90 15.73 -11.49
CA VAL A 239 5.63 16.43 -11.21
C VAL A 239 5.25 17.42 -12.32
N THR A 240 4.00 17.82 -12.33
CA THR A 240 3.46 18.92 -13.16
C THR A 240 3.36 20.24 -12.39
N GLY A 241 3.38 20.18 -11.07
CA GLY A 241 3.26 21.32 -10.15
C GLY A 241 3.22 20.85 -8.70
N PRO A 242 3.14 21.78 -7.71
CA PRO A 242 3.13 21.41 -6.31
C PRO A 242 1.90 20.57 -5.93
N HIS A 243 2.12 19.45 -5.27
CA HIS A 243 1.09 18.57 -4.70
C HIS A 243 1.76 17.53 -3.78
N LEU A 244 0.97 16.81 -2.99
CA LEU A 244 1.40 15.58 -2.34
C LEU A 244 0.95 14.40 -3.17
N HIS A 245 1.88 13.54 -3.59
CA HIS A 245 1.55 12.18 -3.99
C HIS A 245 1.58 11.29 -2.75
N TRP A 246 0.43 10.68 -2.43
CA TRP A 246 0.26 9.73 -1.32
C TRP A 246 0.02 8.33 -1.85
N GLY A 247 0.95 7.43 -1.58
CA GLY A 247 0.88 6.01 -1.94
C GLY A 247 0.62 5.13 -0.73
N ALA A 248 0.09 3.92 -0.98
CA ALA A 248 -0.02 2.86 0.01
C ALA A 248 0.39 1.51 -0.60
N GLN A 249 1.03 0.67 0.22
CA GLN A 249 1.49 -0.66 -0.16
C GLN A 249 1.19 -1.65 0.97
N TYR A 250 0.92 -2.89 0.59
CA TYR A 250 0.94 -4.07 1.44
C TYR A 250 2.05 -4.99 0.91
N GLY A 251 3.17 -5.06 1.61
CA GLY A 251 4.38 -5.61 1.03
C GLY A 251 4.71 -4.93 -0.30
N LEU A 252 4.89 -5.69 -1.36
CA LEU A 252 5.22 -5.20 -2.70
C LEU A 252 3.99 -4.74 -3.52
N ILE A 253 2.77 -4.96 -3.01
CA ILE A 253 1.54 -4.67 -3.74
C ILE A 253 1.05 -3.27 -3.40
N SER A 254 1.03 -2.38 -4.40
CA SER A 254 0.40 -1.06 -4.26
C SER A 254 -1.12 -1.19 -4.31
N PHE A 255 -1.80 -0.47 -3.42
CA PHE A 255 -3.25 -0.41 -3.37
C PHE A 255 -3.75 1.04 -3.21
N ASP A 256 -5.06 1.25 -3.42
CA ASP A 256 -5.69 2.56 -3.30
C ASP A 256 -5.60 3.09 -1.85
N PRO A 257 -4.86 4.17 -1.60
CA PRO A 257 -4.68 4.69 -0.24
C PRO A 257 -6.00 5.07 0.47
N ASP A 258 -7.05 5.43 -0.27
CA ASP A 258 -8.36 5.73 0.31
C ASP A 258 -9.00 4.50 0.99
N ASP A 259 -8.55 3.27 0.70
CA ASP A 259 -9.01 2.07 1.39
C ASP A 259 -8.53 2.02 2.85
N LEU A 260 -7.38 2.63 3.17
CA LEU A 260 -6.92 2.77 4.57
C LEU A 260 -7.90 3.57 5.44
N LEU A 261 -8.62 4.53 4.85
CA LEU A 261 -9.57 5.37 5.56
C LEU A 261 -10.85 4.63 5.97
N LYS A 262 -11.07 3.44 5.41
CA LYS A 262 -12.23 2.57 5.66
C LYS A 262 -11.96 1.53 6.74
N LEU A 263 -10.70 1.38 7.16
CA LEU A 263 -10.32 0.47 8.23
C LEU A 263 -10.89 0.98 9.57
N PRO A 264 -11.36 0.07 10.45
CA PRO A 264 -11.91 0.40 11.76
C PRO A 264 -10.87 0.97 12.72
#